data_eea1bb6a691b4077cf704a94dd36aa54
#
_entry.id   eea1bb6a691b4077cf704a94dd36aa54
#
_cell.length_a   1.000
_cell.length_b   1.000
_cell.length_c   1.000
_cell.angle_alpha   90.00
_cell.angle_beta   90.00
_cell.angle_gamma   90.00
#
_symmetry.space_group_name_H-M   'P 1'
#
loop_
_entity.id
_entity.type
_entity.pdbx_description
1 polymer ?
#
loop_
_entity_poly.entity_id
_entity_poly.type
_entity_poly.pdbx_seq_one_letter_code
_entity_poly.pdbx_strand_id
1 'polypeptide(L)'
;MEIRLAKTAGFCFGVDRAVKLTYGLLDEGRKVATLGPLIHNPQTVEDLERRGALVADTPADVPTGYEVVIRSHGVPRSIYDELDARGCTYHDATCPFVKKIQKVASEAEAAGATLVVAGDVSHPEVQGIVGHTRGEVFVFSDLDQLKAWKGPSDPQKPIFAVAQTTFQVTKWQESSEFLKKAYTNARIFDTICNATWARQQEAEDLSQQCDIIVVIGGHHSSNTQKLVQVAAKHTRAVTVETASELRPEWFADVKTAGVTAGASTPSSIIEEVLNSMSAEIKDRKSTV
;
A
#
# COMPACT_ATOMS: atom_id res chain seq x y z
N MET A 1 -13.73 -28.30 4.87
CA MET A 1 -13.18 -27.20 4.05
C MET A 1 -11.66 -27.29 4.10
N GLU A 2 -10.97 -27.19 2.97
CA GLU A 2 -9.52 -27.03 2.86
C GLU A 2 -9.18 -25.55 2.90
N ILE A 3 -8.10 -25.18 3.60
CA ILE A 3 -7.62 -23.77 3.64
C ILE A 3 -6.28 -23.71 2.91
N ARG A 4 -6.15 -22.79 1.94
CA ARG A 4 -4.92 -22.53 1.16
C ARG A 4 -4.44 -21.12 1.44
N LEU A 5 -3.34 -21.02 2.18
CA LEU A 5 -2.70 -19.73 2.47
C LEU A 5 -1.75 -19.32 1.33
N ALA A 6 -1.89 -18.06 0.88
CA ALA A 6 -0.96 -17.44 -0.05
C ALA A 6 0.45 -17.36 0.56
N LYS A 7 1.47 -17.70 -0.22
CA LYS A 7 2.88 -17.63 0.20
C LYS A 7 3.35 -16.19 0.43
N THR A 8 2.73 -15.25 -0.29
CA THR A 8 3.06 -13.82 -0.20
C THR A 8 2.30 -13.09 0.91
N ALA A 9 1.41 -13.76 1.66
CA ALA A 9 0.63 -13.15 2.74
C ALA A 9 1.52 -12.53 3.82
N GLY A 10 1.20 -11.31 4.27
CA GLY A 10 1.90 -10.64 5.37
C GLY A 10 2.79 -9.47 4.96
N PHE A 11 3.63 -9.01 5.89
CA PHE A 11 4.46 -7.81 5.67
C PHE A 11 5.32 -7.92 4.41
N CYS A 12 5.30 -6.87 3.59
CA CYS A 12 6.28 -6.71 2.54
C CYS A 12 7.59 -6.14 3.12
N PHE A 13 8.67 -6.21 2.34
CA PHE A 13 9.99 -5.71 2.74
C PHE A 13 9.95 -4.25 3.26
N GLY A 14 9.24 -3.36 2.57
CA GLY A 14 9.18 -1.93 2.95
C GLY A 14 8.47 -1.71 4.28
N VAL A 15 7.39 -2.43 4.53
CA VAL A 15 6.63 -2.40 5.79
C VAL A 15 7.44 -3.01 6.93
N ASP A 16 7.98 -4.21 6.74
CA ASP A 16 8.79 -4.90 7.75
C ASP A 16 9.98 -4.05 8.20
N ARG A 17 10.68 -3.42 7.25
CA ARG A 17 11.78 -2.49 7.53
C ARG A 17 11.36 -1.30 8.38
N ALA A 18 10.22 -0.66 8.05
CA ALA A 18 9.73 0.50 8.80
C ALA A 18 9.29 0.12 10.21
N VAL A 19 8.60 -0.99 10.36
CA VAL A 19 8.14 -1.52 11.66
C VAL A 19 9.34 -1.90 12.54
N LYS A 20 10.29 -2.66 12.02
CA LYS A 20 11.51 -3.05 12.76
C LYS A 20 12.35 -1.86 13.20
N LEU A 21 12.52 -0.85 12.33
CA LEU A 21 13.21 0.38 12.68
C LEU A 21 12.54 1.09 13.86
N THR A 22 11.21 1.23 13.82
CA THR A 22 10.46 1.93 14.87
C THR A 22 10.53 1.18 16.19
N TYR A 23 10.33 -0.14 16.18
CA TYR A 23 10.49 -0.96 17.39
C TYR A 23 11.91 -0.88 17.95
N GLY A 24 12.94 -0.96 17.11
CA GLY A 24 14.32 -0.85 17.54
C GLY A 24 14.62 0.45 18.28
N LEU A 25 14.12 1.58 17.77
CA LEU A 25 14.27 2.89 18.43
C LEU A 25 13.55 2.93 19.78
N LEU A 26 12.35 2.37 19.87
CA LEU A 26 11.59 2.29 21.13
C LEU A 26 12.28 1.37 22.15
N ASP A 27 12.81 0.23 21.72
CA ASP A 27 13.54 -0.72 22.58
C ASP A 27 14.86 -0.12 23.09
N GLU A 28 15.46 0.83 22.35
CA GLU A 28 16.60 1.64 22.80
C GLU A 28 16.20 2.76 23.80
N GLY A 29 14.91 2.87 24.14
CA GLY A 29 14.39 3.88 25.05
C GLY A 29 14.29 5.29 24.45
N ARG A 30 14.31 5.40 23.12
CA ARG A 30 14.17 6.68 22.44
C ARG A 30 12.70 7.12 22.42
N LYS A 31 12.48 8.42 22.46
CA LYS A 31 11.16 9.01 22.25
C LYS A 31 10.91 9.13 20.74
N VAL A 32 9.94 8.39 20.24
CA VAL A 32 9.67 8.29 18.80
C VAL A 32 8.34 8.91 18.45
N ALA A 33 8.31 9.72 17.39
CA ALA A 33 7.08 10.19 16.75
C ALA A 33 7.04 9.74 15.29
N THR A 34 5.91 9.23 14.82
CA THR A 34 5.69 8.94 13.39
C THR A 34 4.89 10.07 12.76
N LEU A 35 5.20 10.43 11.51
CA LEU A 35 4.40 11.39 10.75
C LEU A 35 3.23 10.67 10.06
N GLY A 36 2.08 10.73 10.70
CA GLY A 36 0.92 9.91 10.41
C GLY A 36 1.13 8.44 10.78
N PRO A 37 0.13 7.57 10.58
CA PRO A 37 0.25 6.14 10.82
C PRO A 37 1.43 5.54 10.07
N LEU A 38 2.29 4.78 10.75
CA LEU A 38 3.50 4.18 10.17
C LEU A 38 3.18 3.30 8.96
N ILE A 39 2.10 2.54 9.08
CA ILE A 39 1.55 1.63 8.07
C ILE A 39 0.02 1.62 8.13
N HIS A 40 -0.65 1.10 7.11
CA HIS A 40 -2.11 0.93 7.08
C HIS A 40 -2.54 -0.35 7.81
N ASN A 41 -2.24 -0.42 9.12
CA ASN A 41 -2.71 -1.48 10.01
C ASN A 41 -2.92 -0.92 11.42
N PRO A 42 -4.19 -0.78 11.88
CA PRO A 42 -4.52 -0.19 13.17
C PRO A 42 -3.86 -0.93 14.34
N GLN A 43 -3.86 -2.27 14.34
CA GLN A 43 -3.32 -3.07 15.44
C GLN A 43 -1.81 -2.83 15.66
N THR A 44 -1.05 -2.68 14.55
CA THR A 44 0.38 -2.35 14.64
C THR A 44 0.58 -0.91 15.14
N VAL A 45 -0.24 0.04 14.71
CA VAL A 45 -0.16 1.43 15.18
C VAL A 45 -0.46 1.50 16.67
N GLU A 46 -1.54 0.87 17.14
CA GLU A 46 -1.90 0.79 18.55
C GLU A 46 -0.81 0.12 19.42
N ASP A 47 -0.15 -0.92 18.88
CA ASP A 47 0.98 -1.55 19.60
C ASP A 47 2.16 -0.61 19.74
N LEU A 48 2.50 0.15 18.70
CA LEU A 48 3.55 1.17 18.77
C LEU A 48 3.21 2.27 19.76
N GLU A 49 1.96 2.76 19.77
CA GLU A 49 1.49 3.76 20.74
C GLU A 49 1.54 3.24 22.19
N ARG A 50 1.12 2.00 22.43
CA ARG A 50 1.26 1.35 23.77
C ARG A 50 2.71 1.24 24.23
N ARG A 51 3.67 1.15 23.31
CA ARG A 51 5.11 1.15 23.58
C ARG A 51 5.70 2.56 23.70
N GLY A 52 4.88 3.60 23.54
CA GLY A 52 5.28 4.99 23.74
C GLY A 52 5.59 5.77 22.46
N ALA A 53 5.30 5.23 21.28
CA ALA A 53 5.34 6.02 20.04
C ALA A 53 4.20 7.03 20.01
N LEU A 54 4.47 8.23 19.49
CA LEU A 54 3.48 9.26 19.21
C LEU A 54 3.15 9.26 17.71
N VAL A 55 1.87 9.33 17.35
CA VAL A 55 1.47 9.64 15.98
C VAL A 55 1.21 11.14 15.87
N ALA A 56 2.02 11.84 15.06
CA ALA A 56 1.92 13.27 14.80
C ALA A 56 1.44 13.50 13.37
N ASP A 57 0.55 14.46 13.15
CA ASP A 57 0.05 14.76 11.80
C ASP A 57 1.06 15.58 10.99
N THR A 58 1.75 16.50 11.65
CA THR A 58 2.72 17.41 11.03
C THR A 58 4.01 17.47 11.85
N PRO A 59 5.14 17.95 11.29
CA PRO A 59 6.35 18.21 12.06
C PRO A 59 6.15 19.18 13.23
N ALA A 60 5.15 20.07 13.13
CA ALA A 60 4.82 21.03 14.19
C ALA A 60 4.25 20.37 15.44
N ASP A 61 3.59 19.22 15.29
CA ASP A 61 2.96 18.48 16.39
C ASP A 61 3.96 17.59 17.13
N VAL A 62 5.19 17.46 16.62
CA VAL A 62 6.24 16.65 17.25
C VAL A 62 6.83 17.39 18.45
N PRO A 63 6.74 16.84 19.67
CA PRO A 63 7.32 17.48 20.86
C PRO A 63 8.85 17.49 20.82
N THR A 64 9.45 18.50 21.46
CA THR A 64 10.91 18.59 21.60
C THR A 64 11.49 17.33 22.25
N GLY A 65 12.58 16.83 21.68
CA GLY A 65 13.29 15.63 22.17
C GLY A 65 12.73 14.31 21.66
N TYR A 66 11.74 14.35 20.73
CA TYR A 66 11.34 13.18 19.98
C TYR A 66 12.14 13.06 18.68
N GLU A 67 12.44 11.82 18.30
CA GLU A 67 12.99 11.47 16.99
C GLU A 67 11.86 11.08 16.06
N VAL A 68 11.89 11.61 14.84
CA VAL A 68 10.81 11.41 13.87
C VAL A 68 11.09 10.17 13.00
N VAL A 69 10.10 9.31 12.84
CA VAL A 69 10.13 8.24 11.83
C VAL A 69 9.21 8.61 10.68
N ILE A 70 9.80 8.79 9.50
CA ILE A 70 9.04 9.00 8.26
C ILE A 70 8.48 7.64 7.81
N ARG A 71 7.17 7.55 7.64
CA ARG A 71 6.43 6.33 7.27
C ARG A 71 6.90 5.71 5.94
N SER A 72 6.59 4.42 5.73
CA SER A 72 6.97 3.68 4.53
C SER A 72 6.48 4.27 3.20
N HIS A 73 5.38 5.03 3.23
CA HIS A 73 4.78 5.72 2.08
C HIS A 73 5.57 6.96 1.62
N GLY A 74 6.52 7.42 2.45
CA GLY A 74 7.20 8.69 2.24
C GLY A 74 6.32 9.90 2.52
N VAL A 75 6.93 11.07 2.38
CA VAL A 75 6.30 12.38 2.58
C VAL A 75 6.72 13.34 1.45
N PRO A 76 5.99 14.46 1.24
CA PRO A 76 6.44 15.54 0.35
C PRO A 76 7.80 16.10 0.74
N ARG A 77 8.52 16.70 -0.24
CA ARG A 77 9.83 17.35 0.00
C ARG A 77 9.75 18.43 1.07
N SER A 78 8.66 19.20 1.10
CA SER A 78 8.45 20.27 2.10
C SER A 78 8.47 19.76 3.55
N ILE A 79 8.14 18.50 3.79
CA ILE A 79 8.21 17.92 5.14
C ILE A 79 9.66 17.73 5.58
N TYR A 80 10.54 17.31 4.68
CA TYR A 80 11.98 17.23 4.97
C TYR A 80 12.55 18.62 5.26
N ASP A 81 12.22 19.60 4.43
CA ASP A 81 12.65 21.00 4.62
C ASP A 81 12.19 21.56 5.99
N GLU A 82 10.96 21.22 6.41
CA GLU A 82 10.43 21.62 7.71
C GLU A 82 11.11 20.90 8.88
N LEU A 83 11.37 19.59 8.77
CA LEU A 83 12.10 18.83 9.80
C LEU A 83 13.52 19.39 9.99
N ASP A 84 14.21 19.69 8.89
CA ASP A 84 15.56 20.29 8.91
C ASP A 84 15.53 21.69 9.54
N ALA A 85 14.56 22.55 9.16
CA ALA A 85 14.41 23.89 9.71
C ALA A 85 14.11 23.89 11.22
N ARG A 86 13.46 22.84 11.73
CA ARG A 86 13.17 22.66 13.16
C ARG A 86 14.31 21.99 13.92
N GLY A 87 15.36 21.50 13.23
CA GLY A 87 16.45 20.74 13.84
C GLY A 87 15.99 19.39 14.38
N CYS A 88 14.94 18.80 13.81
CA CYS A 88 14.46 17.49 14.21
C CYS A 88 15.42 16.38 13.74
N THR A 89 15.77 15.46 14.64
CA THR A 89 16.39 14.19 14.24
C THR A 89 15.31 13.32 13.61
N TYR A 90 15.57 12.79 12.41
CA TYR A 90 14.61 11.90 11.77
C TYR A 90 15.23 10.68 11.12
N HIS A 91 14.46 9.61 11.07
CA HIS A 91 14.77 8.32 10.45
C HIS A 91 13.83 8.12 9.26
N ASP A 92 14.39 8.09 8.07
CA ASP A 92 13.59 7.93 6.86
C ASP A 92 13.32 6.44 6.56
N ALA A 93 12.13 5.97 6.97
CA ALA A 93 11.66 4.63 6.69
C ALA A 93 10.95 4.51 5.34
N THR A 94 10.95 5.55 4.49
CA THR A 94 10.38 5.48 3.14
C THR A 94 10.90 4.26 2.38
N CYS A 95 9.97 3.47 1.83
CA CYS A 95 10.31 2.28 1.06
C CYS A 95 11.21 2.64 -0.14
N PRO A 96 12.29 1.91 -0.43
CA PRO A 96 13.16 2.18 -1.58
C PRO A 96 12.42 2.23 -2.92
N PHE A 97 11.35 1.44 -3.09
CA PHE A 97 10.52 1.49 -4.29
C PHE A 97 9.76 2.83 -4.40
N VAL A 98 9.26 3.36 -3.29
CA VAL A 98 8.63 4.70 -3.25
C VAL A 98 9.67 5.78 -3.52
N LYS A 99 10.86 5.71 -2.91
CA LYS A 99 11.96 6.66 -3.18
C LYS A 99 12.34 6.72 -4.67
N LYS A 100 12.31 5.56 -5.35
CA LYS A 100 12.55 5.52 -6.80
C LYS A 100 11.51 6.36 -7.57
N ILE A 101 10.24 6.31 -7.17
CA ILE A 101 9.18 7.11 -7.82
C ILE A 101 9.35 8.59 -7.50
N GLN A 102 9.63 8.94 -6.25
CA GLN A 102 9.92 10.32 -5.84
C GLN A 102 11.09 10.92 -6.62
N LYS A 103 12.14 10.11 -6.90
CA LYS A 103 13.25 10.51 -7.76
C LYS A 103 12.78 10.80 -9.19
N VAL A 104 11.93 9.93 -9.78
CA VAL A 104 11.35 10.17 -11.12
C VAL A 104 10.53 11.47 -11.14
N ALA A 105 9.78 11.77 -10.07
CA ALA A 105 9.02 13.02 -9.96
C ALA A 105 9.96 14.25 -9.98
N SER A 106 11.08 14.19 -9.26
CA SER A 106 12.11 15.26 -9.28
C SER A 106 12.82 15.35 -10.64
N GLU A 107 13.06 14.24 -11.31
CA GLU A 107 13.63 14.20 -12.67
C GLU A 107 12.65 14.79 -13.70
N ALA A 108 11.33 14.57 -13.52
CA ALA A 108 10.31 15.19 -14.37
C ALA A 108 10.33 16.72 -14.23
N GLU A 109 10.44 17.25 -13.00
CA GLU A 109 10.61 18.70 -12.77
C GLU A 109 11.84 19.25 -13.50
N ALA A 110 13.00 18.61 -13.32
CA ALA A 110 14.25 19.03 -13.94
C ALA A 110 14.20 18.98 -15.47
N ALA A 111 13.42 18.07 -16.05
CA ALA A 111 13.22 17.93 -17.50
C ALA A 111 12.13 18.85 -18.04
N GLY A 112 11.43 19.64 -17.21
CA GLY A 112 10.24 20.41 -17.60
C GLY A 112 9.07 19.51 -18.07
N ALA A 113 9.06 18.25 -17.66
CA ALA A 113 8.05 17.26 -18.06
C ALA A 113 6.78 17.37 -17.20
N THR A 114 5.64 16.95 -17.77
CA THR A 114 4.42 16.70 -16.99
C THR A 114 4.52 15.33 -16.34
N LEU A 115 4.34 15.29 -15.01
CA LEU A 115 4.28 14.03 -14.26
C LEU A 115 2.85 13.47 -14.30
N VAL A 116 2.71 12.25 -14.82
CA VAL A 116 1.43 11.52 -14.86
C VAL A 116 1.50 10.36 -13.88
N VAL A 117 0.60 10.34 -12.91
CA VAL A 117 0.62 9.38 -11.80
C VAL A 117 -0.65 8.52 -11.82
N ALA A 118 -0.49 7.22 -12.05
CA ALA A 118 -1.57 6.25 -11.82
C ALA A 118 -1.67 5.92 -10.33
N GLY A 119 -2.73 6.39 -9.66
CA GLY A 119 -2.90 6.19 -8.22
C GLY A 119 -4.12 6.90 -7.67
N ASP A 120 -4.32 6.80 -6.36
CA ASP A 120 -5.33 7.54 -5.63
C ASP A 120 -4.73 8.87 -5.12
N VAL A 121 -5.30 10.00 -5.55
CA VAL A 121 -4.82 11.35 -5.20
C VAL A 121 -4.83 11.59 -3.68
N SER A 122 -5.74 10.95 -2.94
CA SER A 122 -5.83 11.06 -1.49
C SER A 122 -4.83 10.18 -0.74
N HIS A 123 -4.23 9.21 -1.42
CA HIS A 123 -3.32 8.26 -0.78
C HIS A 123 -1.98 8.91 -0.39
N PRO A 124 -1.46 8.67 0.82
CA PRO A 124 -0.21 9.25 1.30
C PRO A 124 1.00 9.06 0.40
N GLU A 125 1.13 7.90 -0.26
CA GLU A 125 2.22 7.63 -1.21
C GLU A 125 2.13 8.56 -2.42
N VAL A 126 0.93 8.74 -2.99
CA VAL A 126 0.70 9.63 -4.14
C VAL A 126 0.96 11.09 -3.77
N GLN A 127 0.48 11.53 -2.61
CA GLN A 127 0.78 12.87 -2.07
C GLN A 127 2.29 13.08 -1.90
N GLY A 128 3.00 12.07 -1.37
CA GLY A 128 4.45 12.07 -1.28
C GLY A 128 5.13 12.18 -2.65
N ILE A 129 4.68 11.43 -3.66
CA ILE A 129 5.21 11.48 -5.02
C ILE A 129 4.99 12.86 -5.63
N VAL A 130 3.76 13.36 -5.61
CA VAL A 130 3.38 14.68 -6.16
C VAL A 130 4.17 15.80 -5.48
N GLY A 131 4.39 15.71 -4.17
CA GLY A 131 5.16 16.68 -3.40
C GLY A 131 6.67 16.70 -3.69
N HIS A 132 7.17 15.83 -4.58
CA HIS A 132 8.58 15.84 -5.05
C HIS A 132 8.77 16.58 -6.39
N THR A 133 7.74 17.20 -6.93
CA THR A 133 7.81 18.07 -8.10
C THR A 133 7.01 19.33 -7.88
N ARG A 134 7.47 20.44 -8.48
CA ARG A 134 6.73 21.72 -8.62
C ARG A 134 6.18 21.88 -10.04
N GLY A 135 6.44 20.88 -10.90
CA GLY A 135 5.98 20.87 -12.27
C GLY A 135 4.49 20.56 -12.41
N GLU A 136 4.05 20.46 -13.65
CA GLU A 136 2.69 20.04 -13.96
C GLU A 136 2.47 18.58 -13.61
N VAL A 137 1.36 18.26 -12.92
CA VAL A 137 1.01 16.91 -12.49
C VAL A 137 -0.41 16.56 -12.90
N PHE A 138 -0.61 15.35 -13.39
CA PHE A 138 -1.91 14.76 -13.58
C PHE A 138 -1.98 13.41 -12.84
N VAL A 139 -2.97 13.23 -11.97
CA VAL A 139 -3.21 11.98 -11.24
C VAL A 139 -4.51 11.35 -11.73
N PHE A 140 -4.50 10.04 -11.95
CA PHE A 140 -5.69 9.31 -12.37
C PHE A 140 -5.78 7.94 -11.64
N SER A 141 -7.01 7.46 -11.41
CA SER A 141 -7.28 6.18 -10.75
C SER A 141 -7.74 5.08 -11.71
N ASP A 142 -8.18 5.46 -12.92
CA ASP A 142 -8.69 4.54 -13.94
C ASP A 142 -8.43 5.06 -15.35
N LEU A 143 -8.62 4.16 -16.33
CA LEU A 143 -8.35 4.46 -17.74
C LEU A 143 -9.29 5.53 -18.34
N ASP A 144 -10.52 5.65 -17.79
CA ASP A 144 -11.49 6.62 -18.33
C ASP A 144 -11.09 8.05 -17.94
N GLN A 145 -10.60 8.26 -16.72
CA GLN A 145 -10.00 9.52 -16.30
C GLN A 145 -8.78 9.87 -17.18
N LEU A 146 -7.92 8.87 -17.44
CA LEU A 146 -6.76 9.08 -18.31
C LEU A 146 -7.16 9.43 -19.75
N LYS A 147 -8.17 8.79 -20.31
CA LYS A 147 -8.69 9.11 -21.66
C LYS A 147 -9.36 10.49 -21.74
N ALA A 148 -9.96 10.93 -20.63
CA ALA A 148 -10.57 12.26 -20.55
C ALA A 148 -9.55 13.39 -20.40
N TRP A 149 -8.31 13.07 -20.00
CA TRP A 149 -7.23 14.05 -19.88
C TRP A 149 -6.87 14.65 -21.25
N LYS A 150 -6.74 15.97 -21.31
CA LYS A 150 -6.47 16.71 -22.55
C LYS A 150 -4.99 16.79 -22.93
N GLY A 151 -4.13 16.12 -22.16
CA GLY A 151 -2.68 16.21 -22.31
C GLY A 151 -2.05 17.36 -21.49
N PRO A 152 -0.73 17.53 -21.59
CA PRO A 152 -0.01 18.62 -20.97
C PRO A 152 -0.54 19.99 -21.41
N SER A 153 -0.37 21.01 -20.55
CA SER A 153 -0.70 22.41 -20.87
C SER A 153 0.03 22.92 -22.12
N ASP A 154 1.26 22.44 -22.33
CA ASP A 154 2.04 22.59 -23.55
C ASP A 154 2.22 21.20 -24.19
N PRO A 155 1.69 20.97 -25.40
CA PRO A 155 1.78 19.67 -26.09
C PRO A 155 3.22 19.22 -26.39
N GLN A 156 4.20 20.11 -26.34
CA GLN A 156 5.61 19.78 -26.56
C GLN A 156 6.30 19.25 -25.30
N LYS A 157 5.72 19.46 -24.11
CA LYS A 157 6.30 18.95 -22.86
C LYS A 157 6.41 17.43 -22.86
N PRO A 158 7.56 16.88 -22.45
CA PRO A 158 7.64 15.43 -22.21
C PRO A 158 6.65 14.99 -21.13
N ILE A 159 6.20 13.74 -21.22
CA ILE A 159 5.37 13.11 -20.19
C ILE A 159 6.22 12.05 -19.49
N PHE A 160 6.28 12.12 -18.14
CA PHE A 160 6.85 11.08 -17.31
C PHE A 160 5.70 10.38 -16.57
N ALA A 161 5.46 9.13 -16.90
CA ALA A 161 4.35 8.37 -16.32
C ALA A 161 4.85 7.32 -15.34
N VAL A 162 4.28 7.32 -14.14
CA VAL A 162 4.55 6.41 -13.03
C VAL A 162 3.26 5.85 -12.46
N ALA A 163 3.35 4.74 -11.75
CA ALA A 163 2.24 4.19 -10.95
C ALA A 163 2.59 4.20 -9.47
N GLN A 164 1.60 4.41 -8.61
CA GLN A 164 1.65 4.09 -7.20
C GLN A 164 2.11 2.62 -7.03
N THR A 165 2.99 2.33 -6.06
CA THR A 165 3.58 0.98 -5.89
C THR A 165 2.57 -0.14 -5.73
N THR A 166 1.37 0.19 -5.22
CA THR A 166 0.26 -0.75 -4.98
C THR A 166 -0.85 -0.68 -6.04
N PHE A 167 -0.62 0.00 -7.16
CA PHE A 167 -1.62 0.11 -8.23
C PHE A 167 -1.92 -1.26 -8.86
N GLN A 168 -3.08 -1.40 -9.49
CA GLN A 168 -3.48 -2.65 -10.12
C GLN A 168 -2.68 -2.88 -11.41
N VAL A 169 -1.99 -4.03 -11.49
CA VAL A 169 -1.06 -4.35 -12.58
C VAL A 169 -1.73 -4.27 -13.96
N THR A 170 -2.90 -4.91 -14.13
CA THR A 170 -3.61 -4.91 -15.41
C THR A 170 -4.04 -3.51 -15.84
N LYS A 171 -4.55 -2.70 -14.91
CA LYS A 171 -4.92 -1.30 -15.19
C LYS A 171 -3.71 -0.44 -15.58
N TRP A 172 -2.55 -0.68 -14.96
CA TRP A 172 -1.32 0.03 -15.33
C TRP A 172 -0.84 -0.35 -16.72
N GLN A 173 -0.90 -1.63 -17.06
CA GLN A 173 -0.55 -2.10 -18.41
C GLN A 173 -1.41 -1.43 -19.47
N GLU A 174 -2.75 -1.45 -19.31
CA GLU A 174 -3.69 -0.79 -20.22
C GLU A 174 -3.44 0.72 -20.33
N SER A 175 -3.20 1.39 -19.20
CA SER A 175 -2.90 2.83 -19.16
C SER A 175 -1.57 3.15 -19.85
N SER A 176 -0.56 2.32 -19.63
CA SER A 176 0.77 2.46 -20.28
C SER A 176 0.69 2.30 -21.79
N GLU A 177 -0.09 1.34 -22.27
CA GLU A 177 -0.32 1.15 -23.70
C GLU A 177 -1.05 2.34 -24.31
N PHE A 178 -2.08 2.86 -23.63
CA PHE A 178 -2.79 4.05 -24.05
C PHE A 178 -1.85 5.25 -24.16
N LEU A 179 -1.06 5.52 -23.11
CA LEU A 179 -0.11 6.63 -23.10
C LEU A 179 0.92 6.54 -24.23
N LYS A 180 1.47 5.35 -24.49
CA LYS A 180 2.42 5.14 -25.61
C LYS A 180 1.80 5.39 -26.99
N LYS A 181 0.51 5.09 -27.14
CA LYS A 181 -0.22 5.32 -28.41
C LYS A 181 -0.64 6.79 -28.58
N ALA A 182 -1.06 7.43 -27.49
CA ALA A 182 -1.58 8.80 -27.53
C ALA A 182 -0.49 9.87 -27.53
N TYR A 183 0.68 9.60 -26.93
CA TYR A 183 1.74 10.59 -26.72
C TYR A 183 3.10 10.02 -27.09
N THR A 184 3.66 10.50 -28.20
CA THR A 184 4.97 10.04 -28.74
C THR A 184 6.16 10.43 -27.85
N ASN A 185 6.00 11.44 -27.01
CA ASN A 185 6.98 11.95 -26.07
C ASN A 185 6.79 11.43 -24.62
N ALA A 186 5.95 10.40 -24.41
CA ALA A 186 5.73 9.79 -23.13
C ALA A 186 6.83 8.78 -22.78
N ARG A 187 7.42 8.95 -21.59
CA ARG A 187 8.34 8.00 -20.95
C ARG A 187 7.60 7.28 -19.83
N ILE A 188 7.46 5.97 -19.96
CA ILE A 188 6.76 5.12 -19.00
C ILE A 188 7.79 4.47 -18.08
N PHE A 189 7.62 4.64 -16.77
CA PHE A 189 8.45 4.01 -15.75
C PHE A 189 7.63 2.94 -15.06
N ASP A 190 8.08 1.69 -15.13
CA ASP A 190 7.45 0.60 -14.40
C ASP A 190 7.83 0.70 -12.91
N THR A 191 6.86 1.13 -12.12
CA THR A 191 7.05 1.48 -10.71
C THR A 191 6.18 0.69 -9.74
N ILE A 192 5.32 -0.21 -10.25
CA ILE A 192 4.63 -1.17 -9.39
C ILE A 192 5.67 -2.08 -8.76
N CYS A 193 5.61 -2.26 -7.43
CA CYS A 193 6.63 -3.05 -6.76
C CYS A 193 6.42 -4.56 -6.99
N ASN A 194 7.52 -5.32 -7.02
CA ASN A 194 7.48 -6.77 -7.24
C ASN A 194 6.61 -7.49 -6.21
N ALA A 195 6.56 -7.00 -4.95
CA ALA A 195 5.71 -7.56 -3.92
C ALA A 195 4.22 -7.38 -4.22
N THR A 196 3.83 -6.26 -4.83
CA THR A 196 2.46 -6.02 -5.30
C THR A 196 2.12 -6.95 -6.46
N TRP A 197 3.02 -7.03 -7.43
CA TRP A 197 2.84 -7.90 -8.59
C TRP A 197 2.64 -9.37 -8.16
N ALA A 198 3.54 -9.89 -7.34
CA ALA A 198 3.48 -11.28 -6.86
C ALA A 198 2.18 -11.57 -6.07
N ARG A 199 1.73 -10.64 -5.21
CA ARG A 199 0.49 -10.79 -4.45
C ARG A 199 -0.75 -10.78 -5.33
N GLN A 200 -0.81 -9.87 -6.30
CA GLN A 200 -1.97 -9.81 -7.21
C GLN A 200 -2.04 -11.07 -8.08
N GLN A 201 -0.90 -11.56 -8.58
CA GLN A 201 -0.85 -12.79 -9.35
C GLN A 201 -1.28 -14.00 -8.50
N GLU A 202 -0.75 -14.14 -7.28
CA GLU A 202 -1.11 -15.27 -6.40
C GLU A 202 -2.58 -15.20 -5.95
N ALA A 203 -3.12 -13.99 -5.71
CA ALA A 203 -4.55 -13.83 -5.40
C ALA A 203 -5.45 -14.22 -6.59
N GLU A 204 -5.02 -13.92 -7.81
CA GLU A 204 -5.72 -14.34 -9.03
C GLU A 204 -5.67 -15.86 -9.19
N ASP A 205 -4.49 -16.47 -9.06
CA ASP A 205 -4.30 -17.93 -9.16
C ASP A 205 -5.13 -18.69 -8.11
N LEU A 206 -5.14 -18.21 -6.85
CA LEU A 206 -5.96 -18.79 -5.78
C LEU A 206 -7.46 -18.63 -6.06
N SER A 207 -7.89 -17.50 -6.59
CA SER A 207 -9.30 -17.23 -6.87
C SER A 207 -9.88 -18.13 -7.96
N GLN A 208 -9.06 -18.64 -8.86
CA GLN A 208 -9.45 -19.63 -9.88
C GLN A 208 -9.57 -21.06 -9.33
N GLN A 209 -9.04 -21.32 -8.13
CA GLN A 209 -8.93 -22.66 -7.55
C GLN A 209 -9.74 -22.83 -6.25
N CYS A 210 -10.29 -21.73 -5.72
CA CYS A 210 -11.00 -21.73 -4.43
C CYS A 210 -12.43 -21.23 -4.59
N ASP A 211 -13.33 -21.73 -3.73
CA ASP A 211 -14.74 -21.33 -3.73
C ASP A 211 -14.96 -19.95 -3.11
N ILE A 212 -14.03 -19.52 -2.25
CA ILE A 212 -14.02 -18.19 -1.61
C ILE A 212 -12.57 -17.76 -1.35
N ILE A 213 -12.32 -16.46 -1.43
CA ILE A 213 -11.05 -15.84 -0.99
C ILE A 213 -11.32 -14.94 0.23
N VAL A 214 -10.58 -15.18 1.30
CA VAL A 214 -10.50 -14.29 2.47
C VAL A 214 -9.25 -13.45 2.35
N VAL A 215 -9.40 -12.13 2.25
CA VAL A 215 -8.32 -11.16 2.20
C VAL A 215 -8.18 -10.50 3.56
N ILE A 216 -7.08 -10.76 4.26
CA ILE A 216 -6.81 -10.22 5.59
C ILE A 216 -6.06 -8.89 5.47
N GLY A 217 -6.57 -7.82 6.10
CA GLY A 217 -5.89 -6.52 6.13
C GLY A 217 -6.82 -5.34 6.22
N GLY A 218 -6.26 -4.18 6.51
CA GLY A 218 -7.00 -2.96 6.75
C GLY A 218 -7.92 -2.56 5.60
N HIS A 219 -9.16 -2.18 5.92
CA HIS A 219 -10.16 -1.75 4.93
C HIS A 219 -9.70 -0.51 4.14
N HIS A 220 -8.85 0.32 4.72
CA HIS A 220 -8.28 1.51 4.08
C HIS A 220 -6.94 1.24 3.35
N SER A 221 -6.44 0.00 3.39
CA SER A 221 -5.20 -0.35 2.70
C SER A 221 -5.42 -0.50 1.19
N SER A 222 -4.74 0.34 0.40
CA SER A 222 -4.78 0.26 -1.07
C SER A 222 -4.41 -1.13 -1.58
N ASN A 223 -3.36 -1.75 -1.03
CA ASN A 223 -2.96 -3.10 -1.43
C ASN A 223 -4.05 -4.13 -1.13
N THR A 224 -4.65 -4.11 0.08
CA THR A 224 -5.73 -5.03 0.47
C THR A 224 -6.92 -4.91 -0.49
N GLN A 225 -7.38 -3.69 -0.76
CA GLN A 225 -8.48 -3.45 -1.68
C GLN A 225 -8.21 -3.94 -3.10
N LYS A 226 -6.97 -3.82 -3.59
CA LYS A 226 -6.59 -4.33 -4.92
C LYS A 226 -6.60 -5.87 -4.96
N LEU A 227 -6.19 -6.55 -3.89
CA LEU A 227 -6.28 -8.02 -3.79
C LEU A 227 -7.73 -8.50 -3.84
N VAL A 228 -8.64 -7.83 -3.13
CA VAL A 228 -10.09 -8.12 -3.19
C VAL A 228 -10.60 -7.94 -4.62
N GLN A 229 -10.27 -6.83 -5.28
CA GLN A 229 -10.72 -6.56 -6.66
C GLN A 229 -10.19 -7.59 -7.65
N VAL A 230 -8.97 -8.08 -7.46
CA VAL A 230 -8.40 -9.14 -8.31
C VAL A 230 -9.11 -10.46 -8.07
N ALA A 231 -9.26 -10.89 -6.83
CA ALA A 231 -9.91 -12.16 -6.48
C ALA A 231 -11.40 -12.19 -6.86
N ALA A 232 -12.10 -11.08 -6.71
CA ALA A 232 -13.53 -10.95 -7.02
C ALA A 232 -13.87 -11.14 -8.51
N LYS A 233 -12.87 -11.16 -9.41
CA LYS A 233 -13.09 -11.45 -10.83
C LYS A 233 -13.49 -12.91 -11.09
N HIS A 234 -13.08 -13.83 -10.22
CA HIS A 234 -13.19 -15.28 -10.46
C HIS A 234 -14.05 -15.97 -9.41
N THR A 235 -14.05 -15.51 -8.15
CA THR A 235 -14.81 -16.11 -7.07
C THR A 235 -15.25 -15.07 -6.04
N ARG A 236 -16.06 -15.48 -5.08
CA ARG A 236 -16.45 -14.62 -3.95
C ARG A 236 -15.20 -14.21 -3.16
N ALA A 237 -14.99 -12.92 -2.98
CA ALA A 237 -13.92 -12.38 -2.15
C ALA A 237 -14.51 -11.57 -0.98
N VAL A 238 -13.98 -11.80 0.21
CA VAL A 238 -14.36 -11.10 1.45
C VAL A 238 -13.11 -10.52 2.11
N THR A 239 -13.27 -9.42 2.84
CA THR A 239 -12.18 -8.76 3.57
C THR A 239 -12.45 -8.81 5.06
N VAL A 240 -11.41 -9.06 5.85
CA VAL A 240 -11.44 -8.99 7.31
C VAL A 240 -10.18 -8.30 7.83
N GLU A 241 -10.31 -7.44 8.83
CA GLU A 241 -9.17 -6.86 9.56
C GLU A 241 -8.74 -7.78 10.71
N THR A 242 -9.70 -8.46 11.34
CA THR A 242 -9.49 -9.37 12.47
C THR A 242 -10.34 -10.62 12.34
N ALA A 243 -10.07 -11.64 13.16
CA ALA A 243 -10.86 -12.88 13.18
C ALA A 243 -12.32 -12.65 13.60
N SER A 244 -12.61 -11.62 14.38
CA SER A 244 -13.98 -11.29 14.82
C SER A 244 -14.92 -10.86 13.69
N GLU A 245 -14.38 -10.47 12.55
CA GLU A 245 -15.18 -10.12 11.36
C GLU A 245 -15.53 -11.31 10.48
N LEU A 246 -14.98 -12.50 10.77
CA LEU A 246 -15.35 -13.72 10.07
C LEU A 246 -16.84 -14.05 10.33
N ARG A 247 -17.53 -14.48 9.28
CA ARG A 247 -18.93 -14.87 9.36
C ARG A 247 -19.09 -16.33 8.95
N PRO A 248 -19.57 -17.20 9.86
CA PRO A 248 -19.75 -18.63 9.59
C PRO A 248 -20.55 -18.95 8.32
N GLU A 249 -21.55 -18.11 8.01
CA GLU A 249 -22.38 -18.27 6.82
C GLU A 249 -21.60 -18.12 5.50
N TRP A 250 -20.43 -17.49 5.50
CA TRP A 250 -19.62 -17.38 4.29
C TRP A 250 -19.06 -18.74 3.84
N PHE A 251 -18.97 -19.68 4.76
CA PHE A 251 -18.31 -20.98 4.54
C PHE A 251 -19.31 -22.14 4.46
N ALA A 252 -20.63 -21.90 4.36
CA ALA A 252 -21.65 -22.94 4.45
C ALA A 252 -21.43 -24.08 3.46
N ASP A 253 -21.21 -23.77 2.17
CA ASP A 253 -21.04 -24.76 1.09
C ASP A 253 -19.62 -24.75 0.50
N VAL A 254 -18.65 -24.16 1.21
CA VAL A 254 -17.28 -23.97 0.76
C VAL A 254 -16.47 -25.24 0.98
N LYS A 255 -15.88 -25.78 -0.08
CA LYS A 255 -14.94 -26.92 -0.04
C LYS A 255 -13.51 -26.42 0.15
N THR A 256 -13.14 -25.36 -0.56
CA THR A 256 -11.79 -24.78 -0.54
C THR A 256 -11.84 -23.28 -0.35
N ALA A 257 -11.19 -22.79 0.70
CA ALA A 257 -11.03 -21.37 0.97
C ALA A 257 -9.56 -20.95 0.73
N GLY A 258 -9.35 -19.97 -0.15
CA GLY A 258 -8.08 -19.29 -0.29
C GLY A 258 -7.95 -18.17 0.74
N VAL A 259 -6.78 -18.00 1.32
CA VAL A 259 -6.47 -16.92 2.26
C VAL A 259 -5.26 -16.15 1.76
N THR A 260 -5.39 -14.85 1.63
CA THR A 260 -4.26 -13.95 1.35
C THR A 260 -4.29 -12.78 2.31
N ALA A 261 -3.20 -12.01 2.39
CA ALA A 261 -3.13 -10.88 3.29
C ALA A 261 -2.45 -9.67 2.65
N GLY A 262 -2.89 -8.49 3.07
CA GLY A 262 -2.28 -7.23 2.67
C GLY A 262 -0.83 -7.10 3.11
N ALA A 263 -0.08 -6.24 2.39
CA ALA A 263 1.35 -5.99 2.62
C ALA A 263 1.67 -5.35 3.98
N SER A 264 0.66 -4.87 4.69
CA SER A 264 0.75 -4.29 6.04
C SER A 264 0.06 -5.15 7.13
N THR A 265 -0.22 -6.41 6.86
CA THR A 265 -0.87 -7.34 7.81
C THR A 265 0.17 -8.13 8.58
N PRO A 266 0.21 -8.06 9.93
CA PRO A 266 1.13 -8.85 10.75
C PRO A 266 0.83 -10.35 10.67
N SER A 267 1.86 -11.19 10.86
CA SER A 267 1.69 -12.65 10.90
C SER A 267 0.76 -13.11 12.02
N SER A 268 0.77 -12.45 13.17
CA SER A 268 -0.11 -12.75 14.29
C SER A 268 -1.61 -12.65 13.93
N ILE A 269 -2.00 -11.63 13.17
CA ILE A 269 -3.38 -11.48 12.71
C ILE A 269 -3.73 -12.57 11.68
N ILE A 270 -2.80 -12.91 10.79
CA ILE A 270 -3.01 -14.00 9.83
C ILE A 270 -3.24 -15.32 10.56
N GLU A 271 -2.41 -15.63 11.55
CA GLU A 271 -2.53 -16.85 12.37
C GLU A 271 -3.85 -16.88 13.16
N GLU A 272 -4.27 -15.76 13.73
CA GLU A 272 -5.54 -15.64 14.45
C GLU A 272 -6.73 -15.96 13.53
N VAL A 273 -6.76 -15.36 12.33
CA VAL A 273 -7.83 -15.63 11.34
C VAL A 273 -7.82 -17.08 10.88
N LEU A 274 -6.65 -17.67 10.59
CA LEU A 274 -6.53 -19.08 10.19
C LEU A 274 -7.00 -20.04 11.29
N ASN A 275 -6.65 -19.76 12.56
CA ASN A 275 -7.08 -20.55 13.71
C ASN A 275 -8.60 -20.50 13.89
N SER A 276 -9.19 -19.32 13.77
CA SER A 276 -10.65 -19.15 13.85
C SER A 276 -11.38 -19.89 12.72
N MET A 277 -10.92 -19.76 11.46
CA MET A 277 -11.47 -20.52 10.34
C MET A 277 -11.36 -22.04 10.56
N SER A 278 -10.27 -22.51 11.17
CA SER A 278 -10.03 -23.93 11.46
C SER A 278 -10.91 -24.46 12.59
N ALA A 279 -11.22 -23.64 13.60
CA ALA A 279 -12.14 -23.99 14.68
C ALA A 279 -13.58 -24.15 14.17
N GLU A 280 -14.06 -23.25 13.32
CA GLU A 280 -15.38 -23.38 12.68
C GLU A 280 -15.55 -24.64 11.84
N ILE A 281 -14.47 -25.13 11.21
CA ILE A 281 -14.47 -26.42 10.48
C ILE A 281 -14.67 -27.58 11.43
N LYS A 282 -14.08 -27.55 12.64
CA LYS A 282 -14.20 -28.62 13.63
C LYS A 282 -15.61 -28.67 14.24
N ASP A 283 -16.17 -27.52 14.59
CA ASP A 283 -17.54 -27.43 15.17
C ASP A 283 -18.60 -27.95 14.21
N ARG A 284 -18.48 -27.69 12.91
CA ARG A 284 -19.39 -28.22 11.88
C ARG A 284 -19.31 -29.74 11.74
N LYS A 285 -18.11 -30.34 11.92
CA LYS A 285 -17.96 -31.81 11.87
C LYS A 285 -18.50 -32.51 13.11
N SER A 286 -18.61 -31.80 14.23
CA SER A 286 -19.19 -32.34 15.47
C SER A 286 -20.71 -32.25 15.54
N THR A 287 -21.34 -31.49 14.64
CA THR A 287 -22.80 -31.24 14.62
C THR A 287 -23.54 -32.10 13.58
N VAL A 288 -22.82 -32.91 12.80
CA VAL A 288 -23.33 -33.88 11.83
C VAL A 288 -23.10 -35.33 12.37
#